data_bf1f51647105730209735ae3fe95a34b
#
_entry.id   bf1f51647105730209735ae3fe95a34b
#
_cell.length_a   1.000
_cell.length_b   1.000
_cell.length_c   1.000
_cell.angle_alpha   90.00
_cell.angle_beta   90.00
_cell.angle_gamma   90.00
#
_symmetry.space_group_name_H-M   'P 1'
#
loop_
_entity.id
_entity.type
_entity.pdbx_description
1 polymer ?
#
loop_
_entity_poly.entity_id
_entity_poly.type
_entity_poly.pdbx_seq_one_letter_code
_entity_poly.pdbx_strand_id
1 'polypeptide(L)' 'MSDDKTKVGGQDRARINIDEDYELADWSKKFGVSKERLKEAVAAVGDRASRVESYLQSRR' A
#
# COMPACT_ATOMS: atom_id res chain seq x y z
N MET A 1 -14.65 -16.39 -2.40
CA MET A 1 -15.08 -15.09 -2.16
C MET A 1 -14.81 -14.60 -0.79
N SER A 2 -15.27 -15.27 0.21
CA SER A 2 -15.01 -14.83 1.56
C SER A 2 -13.54 -14.82 1.88
N ASP A 3 -12.80 -15.62 1.23
CA ASP A 3 -11.37 -15.68 1.47
C ASP A 3 -10.72 -14.36 1.20
N ASP A 4 -11.15 -13.71 0.16
CA ASP A 4 -10.58 -12.44 -0.20
C ASP A 4 -10.82 -11.39 0.85
N LYS A 5 -11.96 -11.45 1.47
CA LYS A 5 -12.27 -10.50 2.50
C LYS A 5 -11.34 -10.63 3.68
N THR A 6 -11.01 -11.84 4.00
CA THR A 6 -10.12 -12.09 5.11
C THR A 6 -8.77 -11.46 4.88
N LYS A 7 -8.25 -11.62 3.69
CA LYS A 7 -6.95 -11.05 3.37
C LYS A 7 -7.00 -9.55 3.37
N VAL A 8 -8.05 -9.00 2.83
CA VAL A 8 -8.18 -7.56 2.79
C VAL A 8 -8.26 -7.01 4.19
N GLY A 9 -8.91 -7.70 5.08
CA GLY A 9 -9.00 -7.26 6.45
C GLY A 9 -7.65 -7.11 7.10
N GLY A 10 -6.75 -8.04 6.81
CA GLY A 10 -5.40 -7.96 7.35
C GLY A 10 -4.66 -6.75 6.83
N GLN A 11 -4.73 -6.54 5.53
CA GLN A 11 -4.08 -5.41 4.93
C GLN A 11 -4.67 -4.09 5.36
N ASP A 12 -5.96 -4.10 5.61
CA ASP A 12 -6.64 -2.89 5.99
C ASP A 12 -6.11 -2.34 7.30
N ARG A 13 -5.56 -3.19 8.14
CA ARG A 13 -5.00 -2.75 9.41
C ARG A 13 -3.57 -2.28 9.28
N ALA A 14 -2.91 -2.65 8.22
CA ALA A 14 -1.52 -2.29 8.05
C ALA A 14 -1.39 -0.84 7.62
N ARG A 15 -0.39 -0.17 8.16
CA ARG A 15 -0.10 1.20 7.81
C ARG A 15 1.30 1.29 7.25
N ILE A 16 1.45 2.17 6.29
CA ILE A 16 2.72 2.33 5.59
C ILE A 16 3.43 3.54 6.17
N ASN A 17 4.60 3.31 6.72
CA ASN A 17 5.39 4.40 7.30
C ASN A 17 6.41 4.87 6.28
N ILE A 18 6.11 5.92 5.57
CA ILE A 18 7.00 6.43 4.53
C ILE A 18 8.21 7.16 5.10
N ASP A 19 8.22 7.41 6.39
CA ASP A 19 9.38 8.02 7.03
C ASP A 19 10.47 7.00 7.27
N GLU A 20 10.13 5.71 7.27
CA GLU A 20 11.10 4.65 7.44
C GLU A 20 11.49 4.11 6.08
N ASP A 21 12.74 4.31 5.74
CA ASP A 21 13.22 3.94 4.41
C ASP A 21 13.05 2.44 4.13
N TYR A 22 13.32 1.61 5.11
CA TYR A 22 13.21 0.17 4.89
C TYR A 22 11.74 -0.25 4.70
N GLU A 23 10.81 0.40 5.40
CA GLU A 23 9.40 0.11 5.19
C GLU A 23 8.95 0.54 3.82
N LEU A 24 9.39 1.71 3.41
CA LEU A 24 9.07 2.22 2.10
C LEU A 24 9.55 1.26 1.02
N ALA A 25 10.77 0.77 1.16
CA ALA A 25 11.32 -0.18 0.21
C ALA A 25 10.52 -1.48 0.20
N ASP A 26 10.17 -1.95 1.38
CA ASP A 26 9.44 -3.20 1.52
C ASP A 26 8.06 -3.10 0.86
N TRP A 27 7.32 -2.04 1.14
CA TRP A 27 6.00 -1.86 0.57
C TRP A 27 6.06 -1.64 -0.94
N SER A 28 7.04 -0.88 -1.40
CA SER A 28 7.17 -0.66 -2.84
C SER A 28 7.43 -1.97 -3.57
N LYS A 29 8.23 -2.84 -2.98
CA LYS A 29 8.49 -4.14 -3.54
C LYS A 29 7.22 -5.00 -3.55
N LYS A 30 6.47 -4.94 -2.46
CA LYS A 30 5.25 -5.69 -2.33
C LYS A 30 4.23 -5.30 -3.39
N PHE A 31 4.13 -4.02 -3.64
CA PHE A 31 3.16 -3.51 -4.60
C PHE A 31 3.71 -3.42 -6.01
N GLY A 32 5.00 -3.66 -6.19
CA GLY A 32 5.62 -3.63 -7.51
C GLY A 32 5.70 -2.23 -8.09
N VAL A 33 5.98 -1.24 -7.27
CA VAL A 33 6.10 0.15 -7.71
C VAL A 33 7.36 0.76 -7.12
N SER A 34 7.71 1.93 -7.60
CA SER A 34 8.87 2.64 -7.06
C SER A 34 8.51 3.29 -5.73
N LYS A 35 9.53 3.63 -4.97
CA LYS A 35 9.33 4.31 -3.70
C LYS A 35 8.59 5.63 -3.88
N GLU A 36 8.92 6.33 -4.93
CA GLU A 36 8.29 7.62 -5.21
C GLU A 36 6.82 7.45 -5.52
N ARG A 37 6.50 6.42 -6.29
CA ARG A 37 5.12 6.15 -6.62
C ARG A 37 4.34 5.79 -5.35
N LEU A 38 4.96 5.04 -4.47
CA LEU A 38 4.35 4.67 -3.21
C LEU A 38 4.05 5.90 -2.35
N LYS A 39 5.01 6.82 -2.28
CA LYS A 39 4.81 8.04 -1.52
C LYS A 39 3.64 8.85 -2.09
N GLU A 40 3.56 8.90 -3.39
CA GLU A 40 2.50 9.60 -4.07
C GLU A 40 1.14 9.02 -3.70
N ALA A 41 1.05 7.70 -3.69
CA ALA A 41 -0.18 7.03 -3.35
C ALA A 41 -0.58 7.30 -1.91
N VAL A 42 0.38 7.29 -1.00
CA VAL A 42 0.11 7.57 0.40
C VAL A 42 -0.38 9.00 0.56
N ALA A 43 0.21 9.93 -0.17
CA ALA A 43 -0.23 11.31 -0.11
C ALA A 43 -1.64 11.48 -0.65
N ALA A 44 -2.02 10.65 -1.60
CA ALA A 44 -3.33 10.76 -2.23
C ALA A 44 -4.44 10.12 -1.39
N VAL A 45 -4.20 8.96 -0.80
CA VAL A 45 -5.27 8.22 -0.13
C VAL A 45 -4.98 7.91 1.34
N GLY A 46 -3.81 8.28 1.82
CA GLY A 46 -3.46 8.02 3.21
C GLY A 46 -2.53 6.84 3.33
N ASP A 47 -2.18 6.50 4.56
CA ASP A 47 -1.15 5.49 4.82
C ASP A 47 -1.70 4.07 4.99
N ARG A 48 -2.96 3.85 4.73
CA ARG A 48 -3.53 2.51 4.83
C ARG A 48 -3.14 1.68 3.63
N ALA A 49 -2.58 0.52 3.91
CA ALA A 49 -2.06 -0.33 2.84
C ALA A 49 -3.13 -0.74 1.84
N SER A 50 -4.32 -1.06 2.30
CA SER A 50 -5.38 -1.48 1.39
C SER A 50 -5.79 -0.36 0.45
N ARG A 51 -5.83 0.86 0.94
CA ARG A 51 -6.20 1.99 0.11
C ARG A 51 -5.10 2.33 -0.88
N VAL A 52 -3.86 2.26 -0.42
CA VAL A 52 -2.72 2.51 -1.29
C VAL A 52 -2.67 1.47 -2.40
N GLU A 53 -2.89 0.23 -2.07
CA GLU A 53 -2.89 -0.83 -3.06
C GLU A 53 -3.96 -0.59 -4.11
N SER A 54 -5.15 -0.24 -3.67
CA SER A 54 -6.26 0.03 -4.56
C SER A 54 -5.95 1.20 -5.51
N TYR A 55 -5.38 2.24 -4.94
CA TYR A 55 -5.00 3.42 -5.72
C TYR A 55 -3.98 3.07 -6.79
N LEU A 56 -2.97 2.31 -6.41
CA LEU A 56 -1.92 1.93 -7.34
C LEU A 56 -2.44 1.02 -8.44
N GLN A 57 -3.33 0.12 -8.09
CA GLN A 57 -3.91 -0.77 -9.07
C GLN A 57 -4.77 -0.04 -10.08
N SER A 58 -5.51 0.93 -9.62
CA SER A 58 -6.40 1.64 -10.51
C SER A 58 -5.63 2.59 -11.43
N ARG A 59 -4.42 2.94 -11.09
CA ARG A 59 -3.63 3.84 -11.92
C ARG A 59 -2.57 3.16 -12.76
N ARG A 60 -2.58 1.87 -12.82
CA ARG A 60 -1.60 1.14 -13.61
C ARG A 60 -1.84 1.21 -15.09
#